data_17ada382fd56592cafa0e7143cf3cbb8
#
_entry.id   17ada382fd56592cafa0e7143cf3cbb8
#
_cell.length_a   1.000
_cell.length_b   1.000
_cell.length_c   1.000
_cell.angle_alpha   90.00
_cell.angle_beta   90.00
_cell.angle_gamma   90.00
#
_symmetry.space_group_name_H-M   'P 1'
#
loop_
_entity.id
_entity.type
_entity.pdbx_description
1 polymer ?
#
loop_
_entity_poly.entity_id
_entity_poly.type
_entity_poly.pdbx_seq_one_letter_code
_entity_poly.pdbx_strand_id
1 'polypeptide(L)'
;RKDATDRNRTSPFAFTGNKFEFRMLGSQDSLSNCNVVLNTIAAEAFEEACDRLEKAEDFDKELNALIVEYTEKHKRIIFSGNGYSKEWQEEAKRRGLPNLPTMVDAIPALTTDAAIDMFEHFKVFTKAELEARAEIQYEIYAKAINIEARTMIDMATKQIIPAVVKYTTVLAESVNQVRAAGKTYNVSVQEKLLEKTSALLAESYEALNHLAEVTAEIEKKEEGPERARYCLDVIMPAMTELRTPVDALEMIVDKEMWPMPSYGDLMFIL
;
A
#
# COMPACT_ATOMS: atom_id res chain seq x y z
N ARG A 1 -14.54 36.31 -14.85
CA ARG A 1 -14.28 35.41 -13.72
C ARG A 1 -13.25 34.40 -14.20
N LYS A 2 -12.10 34.29 -13.52
CA LYS A 2 -11.20 33.16 -13.74
C LYS A 2 -11.93 31.89 -13.35
N ASP A 3 -11.82 30.86 -14.17
CA ASP A 3 -12.28 29.51 -13.82
C ASP A 3 -11.50 29.06 -12.58
N ALA A 4 -12.21 28.73 -11.52
CA ALA A 4 -11.62 28.25 -10.26
C ALA A 4 -11.53 26.73 -10.22
N THR A 5 -11.88 26.06 -11.30
CA THR A 5 -11.70 24.61 -11.40
C THR A 5 -10.21 24.28 -11.46
N ASP A 6 -9.69 23.71 -10.41
CA ASP A 6 -8.36 23.14 -10.38
C ASP A 6 -8.44 21.60 -10.41
N ARG A 7 -7.88 21.01 -11.45
CA ARG A 7 -7.55 19.59 -11.46
C ARG A 7 -6.29 19.34 -10.63
N ASN A 8 -6.31 19.75 -9.38
CA ASN A 8 -5.21 19.45 -8.49
C ASN A 8 -5.10 17.92 -8.30
N ARG A 9 -4.06 17.33 -8.89
CA ARG A 9 -3.79 15.90 -8.81
C ARG A 9 -3.04 15.51 -7.52
N THR A 10 -2.69 16.49 -6.70
CA THR A 10 -1.83 16.29 -5.53
C THR A 10 -2.59 16.23 -4.21
N SER A 11 -3.87 16.62 -4.20
CA SER A 11 -4.72 16.55 -3.00
C SER A 11 -5.61 15.31 -3.02
N PRO A 12 -5.61 14.50 -1.96
CA PRO A 12 -6.55 13.38 -1.83
C PRO A 12 -7.99 13.85 -1.61
N PHE A 13 -8.20 15.10 -1.16
CA PHE A 13 -9.51 15.72 -0.95
C PHE A 13 -9.52 17.10 -1.61
N ALA A 14 -9.73 17.09 -2.92
CA ALA A 14 -9.60 18.26 -3.76
C ALA A 14 -10.91 19.02 -3.91
N PHE A 15 -10.87 20.36 -3.78
CA PHE A 15 -11.98 21.24 -4.16
C PHE A 15 -11.94 21.50 -5.67
N THR A 16 -13.04 21.19 -6.36
CA THR A 16 -13.13 21.28 -7.84
C THR A 16 -14.17 22.30 -8.28
N GLY A 17 -14.19 23.44 -7.62
CA GLY A 17 -15.00 24.61 -7.97
C GLY A 17 -16.37 24.68 -7.29
N ASN A 18 -17.12 23.61 -7.21
CA ASN A 18 -18.43 23.52 -6.55
C ASN A 18 -18.65 22.24 -5.77
N LYS A 19 -17.64 21.40 -5.69
CA LYS A 19 -17.69 20.11 -4.98
C LYS A 19 -16.29 19.72 -4.51
N PHE A 20 -16.22 18.79 -3.57
CA PHE A 20 -15.00 18.11 -3.21
C PHE A 20 -14.94 16.77 -3.93
N GLU A 21 -13.74 16.39 -4.38
CA GLU A 21 -13.44 15.07 -4.90
C GLU A 21 -12.51 14.35 -3.94
N PHE A 22 -12.94 13.19 -3.47
CA PHE A 22 -12.07 12.28 -2.73
C PHE A 22 -11.34 11.38 -3.73
N ARG A 23 -10.02 11.40 -3.67
CA ARG A 23 -9.14 10.68 -4.60
C ARG A 23 -8.20 9.79 -3.81
N MET A 24 -8.52 8.51 -3.75
CA MET A 24 -7.69 7.51 -3.08
C MET A 24 -7.56 6.27 -3.94
N LEU A 25 -6.44 5.56 -3.75
CA LEU A 25 -6.29 4.19 -4.24
C LEU A 25 -7.15 3.26 -3.39
N GLY A 26 -7.56 2.14 -3.93
CA GLY A 26 -8.42 1.20 -3.20
C GLY A 26 -9.64 0.79 -4.04
N SER A 27 -9.41 0.43 -5.30
CA SER A 27 -10.49 0.03 -6.22
C SER A 27 -11.28 -1.21 -5.77
N GLN A 28 -10.77 -1.95 -4.79
CA GLN A 28 -11.42 -3.12 -4.20
C GLN A 28 -12.16 -2.81 -2.89
N ASP A 29 -11.94 -1.63 -2.32
CA ASP A 29 -12.53 -1.23 -1.06
C ASP A 29 -13.88 -0.52 -1.24
N SER A 30 -14.73 -0.64 -0.21
CA SER A 30 -15.99 0.10 -0.18
C SER A 30 -15.74 1.58 0.09
N LEU A 31 -16.39 2.46 -0.67
CA LEU A 31 -16.40 3.90 -0.45
C LEU A 31 -17.12 4.31 0.85
N SER A 32 -17.90 3.41 1.46
CA SER A 32 -18.76 3.73 2.61
C SER A 32 -17.98 4.27 3.80
N ASN A 33 -16.86 3.63 4.17
CA ASN A 33 -16.07 4.03 5.32
C ASN A 33 -15.49 5.44 5.14
N CYS A 34 -14.89 5.71 3.97
CA CYS A 34 -14.36 7.03 3.64
C CYS A 34 -15.46 8.10 3.66
N ASN A 35 -16.61 7.82 3.07
CA ASN A 35 -17.72 8.77 3.01
C ASN A 35 -18.30 9.06 4.38
N VAL A 36 -18.44 8.05 5.24
CA VAL A 36 -18.93 8.25 6.61
C VAL A 36 -17.98 9.18 7.38
N VAL A 37 -16.69 8.92 7.37
CA VAL A 37 -15.69 9.75 8.07
C VAL A 37 -15.71 11.19 7.53
N LEU A 38 -15.61 11.37 6.22
CA LEU A 38 -15.55 12.70 5.60
C LEU A 38 -16.83 13.51 5.81
N ASN A 39 -18.00 12.87 5.70
CA ASN A 39 -19.27 13.57 5.94
C ASN A 39 -19.44 13.96 7.40
N THR A 40 -18.98 13.15 8.35
CA THR A 40 -19.05 13.48 9.76
C THR A 40 -18.11 14.63 10.13
N ILE A 41 -16.86 14.62 9.60
CA ILE A 41 -15.92 15.75 9.74
C ILE A 41 -16.51 17.04 9.15
N ALA A 42 -17.14 16.95 7.97
CA ALA A 42 -17.77 18.10 7.37
C ALA A 42 -18.97 18.61 8.17
N ALA A 43 -19.76 17.70 8.76
CA ALA A 43 -20.88 18.07 9.64
C ALA A 43 -20.38 18.83 10.87
N GLU A 44 -19.32 18.37 11.53
CA GLU A 44 -18.70 19.04 12.68
C GLU A 44 -18.21 20.45 12.31
N ALA A 45 -17.50 20.60 11.19
CA ALA A 45 -17.03 21.90 10.74
C ALA A 45 -18.19 22.87 10.39
N PHE A 46 -19.30 22.36 9.84
CA PHE A 46 -20.50 23.17 9.57
C PHE A 46 -21.22 23.53 10.86
N GLU A 47 -21.33 22.63 11.83
CA GLU A 47 -21.96 22.93 13.11
C GLU A 47 -21.21 24.05 13.86
N GLU A 48 -19.86 23.96 13.94
CA GLU A 48 -19.00 25.00 14.53
C GLU A 48 -19.24 26.37 13.83
N ALA A 49 -19.30 26.38 12.50
CA ALA A 49 -19.55 27.60 11.74
C ALA A 49 -20.98 28.13 11.93
N CYS A 50 -22.00 27.28 11.90
CA CYS A 50 -23.40 27.66 12.10
C CYS A 50 -23.64 28.22 13.48
N ASP A 51 -23.16 27.58 14.51
CA ASP A 51 -23.29 27.99 15.90
C ASP A 51 -22.78 29.43 16.15
N ARG A 52 -21.77 29.82 15.42
CA ARG A 52 -21.18 31.14 15.49
C ARG A 52 -21.97 32.15 14.67
N LEU A 53 -22.31 31.80 13.42
CA LEU A 53 -22.98 32.69 12.50
C LEU A 53 -24.45 32.97 12.86
N GLU A 54 -25.16 32.00 13.44
CA GLU A 54 -26.53 32.16 13.92
C GLU A 54 -26.65 33.16 15.10
N LYS A 55 -25.58 33.32 15.89
CA LYS A 55 -25.50 34.24 17.02
C LYS A 55 -24.99 35.64 16.65
N ALA A 56 -24.60 35.85 15.38
CA ALA A 56 -23.97 37.07 14.92
C ALA A 56 -24.99 38.20 14.76
N GLU A 57 -24.70 39.37 15.31
CA GLU A 57 -25.49 40.61 15.06
C GLU A 57 -25.31 41.12 13.63
N ASP A 58 -24.11 40.97 13.06
CA ASP A 58 -23.71 41.29 11.69
C ASP A 58 -23.12 40.08 11.02
N PHE A 59 -23.92 39.40 10.21
CA PHE A 59 -23.56 38.15 9.55
C PHE A 59 -22.33 38.31 8.65
N ASP A 60 -22.26 39.34 7.84
CA ASP A 60 -21.17 39.52 6.86
C ASP A 60 -19.83 39.79 7.56
N LYS A 61 -19.87 40.57 8.62
CA LYS A 61 -18.68 40.86 9.44
C LYS A 61 -18.18 39.59 10.14
N GLU A 62 -19.09 38.83 10.73
CA GLU A 62 -18.73 37.58 11.44
C GLU A 62 -18.24 36.50 10.47
N LEU A 63 -18.88 36.37 9.30
CA LEU A 63 -18.43 35.47 8.26
C LEU A 63 -17.00 35.78 7.80
N ASN A 64 -16.68 37.04 7.57
CA ASN A 64 -15.33 37.45 7.20
C ASN A 64 -14.32 37.15 8.31
N ALA A 65 -14.70 37.41 9.57
CA ALA A 65 -13.85 37.09 10.74
C ALA A 65 -13.58 35.58 10.82
N LEU A 66 -14.61 34.75 10.63
CA LEU A 66 -14.49 33.29 10.64
C LEU A 66 -13.57 32.78 9.52
N ILE A 67 -13.69 33.32 8.31
CA ILE A 67 -12.82 32.97 7.17
C ILE A 67 -11.36 33.28 7.49
N VAL A 68 -11.09 34.47 8.05
CA VAL A 68 -9.72 34.87 8.43
C VAL A 68 -9.17 33.92 9.50
N GLU A 69 -9.95 33.68 10.55
CA GLU A 69 -9.56 32.78 11.63
C GLU A 69 -9.27 31.36 11.13
N TYR A 70 -10.14 30.78 10.33
CA TYR A 70 -9.93 29.45 9.77
C TYR A 70 -8.72 29.38 8.85
N THR A 71 -8.49 30.42 8.06
CA THR A 71 -7.32 30.51 7.20
C THR A 71 -6.03 30.55 8.04
N GLU A 72 -6.00 31.31 9.10
CA GLU A 72 -4.84 31.40 9.99
C GLU A 72 -4.61 30.11 10.78
N LYS A 73 -5.66 29.53 11.36
CA LYS A 73 -5.62 28.31 12.16
C LYS A 73 -5.16 27.10 11.33
N HIS A 74 -5.61 27.04 10.08
CA HIS A 74 -5.39 25.89 9.21
C HIS A 74 -4.35 26.11 8.09
N LYS A 75 -3.67 27.27 8.05
CA LYS A 75 -2.66 27.56 7.00
C LYS A 75 -1.57 26.53 6.85
N ARG A 76 -1.31 25.72 7.90
CA ARG A 76 -0.33 24.62 7.84
C ARG A 76 -0.65 23.54 6.82
N ILE A 77 -1.93 23.39 6.40
CA ILE A 77 -2.34 22.43 5.38
C ILE A 77 -2.23 23.01 3.95
N ILE A 78 -2.10 24.33 3.82
CA ILE A 78 -2.04 25.00 2.51
C ILE A 78 -0.64 24.81 1.93
N PHE A 79 -0.56 24.10 0.83
CA PHE A 79 0.68 23.80 0.14
C PHE A 79 0.50 24.02 -1.37
N SER A 80 1.42 24.78 -1.98
CA SER A 80 1.48 24.98 -3.43
C SER A 80 2.75 24.33 -3.97
N GLY A 81 2.61 23.17 -4.56
CA GLY A 81 3.75 22.39 -5.06
C GLY A 81 3.39 20.94 -5.38
N ASN A 82 4.41 20.11 -5.57
CA ASN A 82 4.21 18.69 -5.84
C ASN A 82 4.01 17.89 -4.54
N GLY A 83 2.75 17.53 -4.24
CA GLY A 83 2.37 16.75 -3.06
C GLY A 83 2.88 15.29 -3.06
N TYR A 84 3.44 14.79 -4.17
CA TYR A 84 4.05 13.47 -4.26
C TYR A 84 5.55 13.47 -3.95
N SER A 85 6.15 14.63 -3.75
CA SER A 85 7.59 14.75 -3.54
C SER A 85 7.98 14.43 -2.09
N LYS A 86 9.24 14.00 -1.91
CA LYS A 86 9.81 13.77 -0.57
C LYS A 86 9.92 15.07 0.23
N GLU A 87 10.19 16.18 -0.45
CA GLU A 87 10.26 17.52 0.15
C GLU A 87 8.93 17.90 0.80
N TRP A 88 7.79 17.51 0.20
CA TRP A 88 6.49 17.71 0.84
C TRP A 88 6.32 16.87 2.10
N GLN A 89 6.75 15.63 2.09
CA GLN A 89 6.66 14.76 3.27
C GLN A 89 7.46 15.34 4.44
N GLU A 90 8.65 15.85 4.19
CA GLU A 90 9.51 16.50 5.19
C GLU A 90 8.86 17.80 5.70
N GLU A 91 8.33 18.63 4.79
CA GLU A 91 7.65 19.86 5.13
C GLU A 91 6.36 19.61 5.93
N ALA A 92 5.56 18.62 5.55
CA ALA A 92 4.37 18.22 6.28
C ALA A 92 4.70 17.80 7.72
N LYS A 93 5.75 17.02 7.90
CA LYS A 93 6.27 16.65 9.22
C LYS A 93 6.70 17.88 10.03
N ARG A 94 7.42 18.81 9.39
CA ARG A 94 7.85 20.07 10.03
C ARG A 94 6.65 20.92 10.48
N ARG A 95 5.54 20.88 9.73
CA ARG A 95 4.29 21.58 10.06
C ARG A 95 3.43 20.85 11.10
N GLY A 96 3.88 19.68 11.58
CA GLY A 96 3.13 18.86 12.54
C GLY A 96 1.89 18.20 11.93
N LEU A 97 1.90 17.96 10.61
CA LEU A 97 0.88 17.17 9.96
C LEU A 97 1.19 15.67 10.13
N PRO A 98 0.20 14.84 10.47
CA PRO A 98 0.42 13.40 10.60
C PRO A 98 0.75 12.79 9.24
N ASN A 99 1.62 11.79 9.24
CA ASN A 99 1.87 10.92 8.10
C ASN A 99 1.66 9.48 8.55
N LEU A 100 0.59 8.86 8.11
CA LEU A 100 0.18 7.50 8.45
C LEU A 100 0.25 6.65 7.18
N PRO A 101 1.44 6.18 6.79
CA PRO A 101 1.67 5.60 5.46
C PRO A 101 1.09 4.20 5.31
N THR A 102 0.75 3.54 6.41
CA THR A 102 0.22 2.18 6.40
C THR A 102 -1.14 2.11 7.07
N MET A 103 -1.92 1.08 6.73
CA MET A 103 -3.20 0.82 7.38
C MET A 103 -3.04 0.59 8.88
N VAL A 104 -2.01 -0.15 9.29
CA VAL A 104 -1.72 -0.44 10.70
C VAL A 104 -1.44 0.84 11.49
N ASP A 105 -0.79 1.83 10.87
CA ASP A 105 -0.54 3.12 11.50
C ASP A 105 -1.80 4.01 11.53
N ALA A 106 -2.71 3.83 10.57
CA ALA A 106 -3.91 4.65 10.44
C ALA A 106 -5.08 4.20 11.32
N ILE A 107 -5.23 2.89 11.56
CA ILE A 107 -6.35 2.33 12.35
C ILE A 107 -6.51 3.00 13.72
N PRO A 108 -5.45 3.31 14.49
CA PRO A 108 -5.60 3.95 15.81
C PRO A 108 -6.29 5.33 15.75
N ALA A 109 -6.29 5.99 14.59
CA ALA A 109 -6.98 7.27 14.43
C ALA A 109 -8.49 7.17 14.61
N LEU A 110 -9.10 6.00 14.39
CA LEU A 110 -10.53 5.75 14.59
C LEU A 110 -10.95 5.76 16.06
N THR A 111 -10.03 5.47 16.96
CA THR A 111 -10.30 5.29 18.39
C THR A 111 -9.64 6.36 19.25
N THR A 112 -9.23 7.50 18.65
CA THR A 112 -8.82 8.68 19.39
C THR A 112 -10.03 9.31 20.10
N ASP A 113 -9.80 9.97 21.24
CA ASP A 113 -10.88 10.66 21.98
C ASP A 113 -11.62 11.63 21.06
N ALA A 114 -10.91 12.42 20.25
CA ALA A 114 -11.53 13.36 19.30
C ALA A 114 -12.41 12.66 18.25
N ALA A 115 -12.02 11.49 17.75
CA ALA A 115 -12.84 10.74 16.81
C ALA A 115 -14.08 10.15 17.49
N ILE A 116 -13.91 9.58 18.68
CA ILE A 116 -15.02 9.04 19.47
C ILE A 116 -16.04 10.14 19.78
N ASP A 117 -15.59 11.28 20.33
CA ASP A 117 -16.46 12.40 20.68
C ASP A 117 -17.24 12.91 19.48
N MET A 118 -16.58 13.09 18.34
CA MET A 118 -17.23 13.51 17.07
C MET A 118 -18.31 12.51 16.63
N PHE A 119 -17.98 11.23 16.56
CA PHE A 119 -18.92 10.22 16.07
C PHE A 119 -20.10 10.00 17.01
N GLU A 120 -19.90 10.04 18.33
CA GLU A 120 -20.96 9.95 19.33
C GLU A 120 -21.86 11.20 19.32
N HIS A 121 -21.26 12.40 19.17
CA HIS A 121 -22.00 13.65 19.08
C HIS A 121 -23.00 13.63 17.92
N PHE A 122 -22.57 13.20 16.72
CA PHE A 122 -23.44 13.08 15.56
C PHE A 122 -24.26 11.78 15.52
N LYS A 123 -24.16 10.93 16.54
CA LYS A 123 -24.88 9.64 16.64
C LYS A 123 -24.66 8.72 15.45
N VAL A 124 -23.46 8.77 14.88
CA VAL A 124 -23.05 7.95 13.73
C VAL A 124 -22.50 6.62 14.22
N PHE A 125 -21.60 6.65 15.20
CA PHE A 125 -21.05 5.47 15.85
C PHE A 125 -20.86 5.73 17.34
N THR A 126 -21.03 4.71 18.15
CA THR A 126 -20.62 4.65 19.55
C THR A 126 -19.16 4.28 19.66
N LYS A 127 -18.54 4.56 20.81
CA LYS A 127 -17.18 4.11 21.13
C LYS A 127 -16.98 2.62 20.89
N ALA A 128 -17.91 1.79 21.38
CA ALA A 128 -17.84 0.32 21.21
C ALA A 128 -17.86 -0.11 19.74
N GLU A 129 -18.62 0.58 18.88
CA GLU A 129 -18.64 0.32 17.45
C GLU A 129 -17.34 0.73 16.75
N LEU A 130 -16.72 1.83 17.17
CA LEU A 130 -15.42 2.28 16.64
C LEU A 130 -14.30 1.32 17.04
N GLU A 131 -14.27 0.88 18.30
CA GLU A 131 -13.31 -0.11 18.80
C GLU A 131 -13.46 -1.44 18.03
N ALA A 132 -14.68 -1.95 17.90
CA ALA A 132 -14.94 -3.17 17.13
C ALA A 132 -14.52 -3.04 15.65
N ARG A 133 -14.73 -1.87 15.03
CA ARG A 133 -14.29 -1.61 13.66
C ARG A 133 -12.76 -1.59 13.55
N ALA A 134 -12.07 -1.01 14.52
CA ALA A 134 -10.61 -1.01 14.55
C ALA A 134 -10.05 -2.44 14.67
N GLU A 135 -10.63 -3.27 15.54
CA GLU A 135 -10.25 -4.68 15.69
C GLU A 135 -10.47 -5.47 14.38
N ILE A 136 -11.62 -5.30 13.74
CA ILE A 136 -11.93 -5.93 12.45
C ILE A 136 -10.93 -5.51 11.37
N GLN A 137 -10.51 -4.23 11.33
CA GLN A 137 -9.54 -3.75 10.35
C GLN A 137 -8.16 -4.40 10.56
N TYR A 138 -7.70 -4.53 11.81
CA TYR A 138 -6.46 -5.27 12.11
C TYR A 138 -6.54 -6.73 11.68
N GLU A 139 -7.67 -7.37 11.97
CA GLU A 139 -7.89 -8.78 11.60
C GLU A 139 -7.88 -8.98 10.08
N ILE A 140 -8.61 -8.12 9.33
CA ILE A 140 -8.65 -8.16 7.86
C ILE A 140 -7.25 -7.97 7.29
N TYR A 141 -6.49 -6.98 7.80
CA TYR A 141 -5.13 -6.72 7.34
C TYR A 141 -4.22 -7.94 7.57
N ALA A 142 -4.19 -8.47 8.78
CA ALA A 142 -3.35 -9.62 9.12
C ALA A 142 -3.73 -10.87 8.32
N LYS A 143 -5.03 -11.14 8.13
CA LYS A 143 -5.52 -12.27 7.31
C LYS A 143 -5.12 -12.11 5.84
N ALA A 144 -5.27 -10.92 5.27
CA ALA A 144 -4.89 -10.68 3.87
C ALA A 144 -3.39 -10.95 3.65
N ILE A 145 -2.53 -10.35 4.47
CA ILE A 145 -1.07 -10.55 4.36
C ILE A 145 -0.68 -12.02 4.58
N ASN A 146 -1.31 -12.71 5.54
CA ASN A 146 -1.05 -14.14 5.76
C ASN A 146 -1.44 -15.01 4.55
N ILE A 147 -2.58 -14.72 3.92
CA ILE A 147 -3.02 -15.42 2.70
C ILE A 147 -2.04 -15.16 1.56
N GLU A 148 -1.63 -13.92 1.35
CA GLU A 148 -0.67 -13.53 0.32
C GLU A 148 0.68 -14.22 0.53
N ALA A 149 1.23 -14.21 1.75
CA ALA A 149 2.48 -14.87 2.10
C ALA A 149 2.42 -16.39 1.84
N ARG A 150 1.35 -17.05 2.29
CA ARG A 150 1.14 -18.49 2.05
C ARG A 150 1.00 -18.82 0.55
N THR A 151 0.34 -17.95 -0.20
CA THR A 151 0.23 -18.09 -1.65
C THR A 151 1.58 -17.95 -2.33
N MET A 152 2.39 -16.96 -1.95
CA MET A 152 3.75 -16.81 -2.47
C MET A 152 4.62 -18.04 -2.16
N ILE A 153 4.55 -18.57 -0.94
CA ILE A 153 5.26 -19.80 -0.55
C ILE A 153 4.83 -20.97 -1.43
N ASP A 154 3.53 -21.16 -1.63
CA ASP A 154 3.00 -22.26 -2.45
C ASP A 154 3.45 -22.14 -3.92
N MET A 155 3.35 -20.96 -4.50
CA MET A 155 3.76 -20.70 -5.88
C MET A 155 5.27 -20.85 -6.06
N ALA A 156 6.07 -20.30 -5.15
CA ALA A 156 7.53 -20.43 -5.21
C ALA A 156 7.95 -21.89 -5.10
N THR A 157 7.39 -22.63 -4.13
CA THR A 157 7.73 -24.02 -3.86
C THR A 157 7.34 -24.96 -5.01
N LYS A 158 6.12 -24.81 -5.55
CA LYS A 158 5.54 -25.79 -6.46
C LYS A 158 5.72 -25.44 -7.93
N GLN A 159 5.95 -24.16 -8.26
CA GLN A 159 5.96 -23.71 -9.63
C GLN A 159 7.30 -23.06 -9.99
N ILE A 160 7.72 -22.00 -9.29
CA ILE A 160 8.86 -21.17 -9.68
C ILE A 160 10.18 -21.94 -9.50
N ILE A 161 10.50 -22.41 -8.28
CA ILE A 161 11.73 -23.15 -8.00
C ILE A 161 11.89 -24.35 -8.93
N PRO A 162 10.88 -25.24 -9.10
CA PRO A 162 10.97 -26.34 -10.05
C PRO A 162 11.22 -25.94 -11.51
N ALA A 163 10.61 -24.82 -11.96
CA ALA A 163 10.83 -24.33 -13.31
C ALA A 163 12.27 -23.83 -13.52
N VAL A 164 12.79 -23.09 -12.54
CA VAL A 164 14.18 -22.60 -12.59
C VAL A 164 15.19 -23.73 -12.53
N VAL A 165 14.95 -24.76 -11.69
CA VAL A 165 15.80 -25.99 -11.65
C VAL A 165 15.83 -26.67 -13.03
N LYS A 166 14.70 -26.78 -13.72
CA LYS A 166 14.67 -27.33 -15.09
C LYS A 166 15.46 -26.45 -16.06
N TYR A 167 15.31 -25.13 -15.96
CA TYR A 167 16.04 -24.19 -16.82
C TYR A 167 17.56 -24.26 -16.61
N THR A 168 18.04 -24.35 -15.37
CA THR A 168 19.48 -24.55 -15.09
C THR A 168 19.99 -25.84 -15.70
N THR A 169 19.21 -26.91 -15.72
CA THR A 169 19.57 -28.18 -16.38
C THR A 169 19.74 -27.97 -17.88
N VAL A 170 18.80 -27.29 -18.54
CA VAL A 170 18.89 -26.99 -19.97
C VAL A 170 20.14 -26.17 -20.30
N LEU A 171 20.46 -25.17 -19.51
CA LEU A 171 21.67 -24.37 -19.67
C LEU A 171 22.94 -25.21 -19.51
N ALA A 172 23.00 -26.04 -18.49
CA ALA A 172 24.15 -26.93 -18.23
C ALA A 172 24.34 -27.95 -19.35
N GLU A 173 23.27 -28.54 -19.87
CA GLU A 173 23.30 -29.43 -21.04
C GLU A 173 23.78 -28.69 -22.26
N SER A 174 23.29 -27.47 -22.53
CA SER A 174 23.74 -26.64 -23.64
C SER A 174 25.25 -26.37 -23.59
N VAL A 175 25.78 -25.99 -22.42
CA VAL A 175 27.23 -25.80 -22.24
C VAL A 175 27.99 -27.07 -22.58
N ASN A 176 27.57 -28.23 -22.08
CA ASN A 176 28.25 -29.50 -22.30
C ASN A 176 28.20 -29.96 -23.78
N GLN A 177 27.04 -29.83 -24.42
CA GLN A 177 26.88 -30.25 -25.83
C GLN A 177 27.67 -29.36 -26.77
N VAL A 178 27.66 -28.04 -26.59
CA VAL A 178 28.46 -27.14 -27.43
C VAL A 178 29.94 -27.37 -27.26
N ARG A 179 30.43 -27.59 -26.02
CA ARG A 179 31.83 -27.94 -25.77
C ARG A 179 32.22 -29.29 -26.38
N ALA A 180 31.33 -30.26 -26.34
CA ALA A 180 31.56 -31.57 -26.99
C ALA A 180 31.64 -31.48 -28.50
N ALA A 181 30.89 -30.58 -29.14
CA ALA A 181 30.89 -30.34 -30.56
C ALA A 181 32.21 -29.75 -31.08
N GLY A 182 32.95 -29.01 -30.26
CA GLY A 182 34.29 -28.49 -30.59
C GLY A 182 34.77 -27.39 -29.68
N LYS A 183 36.08 -27.39 -29.42
CA LYS A 183 36.73 -26.43 -28.48
C LYS A 183 36.74 -24.96 -28.99
N THR A 184 36.44 -24.75 -30.26
CA THR A 184 36.42 -23.43 -30.88
C THR A 184 35.11 -22.65 -30.67
N TYR A 185 34.06 -23.32 -30.21
CA TYR A 185 32.76 -22.69 -29.99
C TYR A 185 32.73 -21.93 -28.65
N ASN A 186 32.18 -20.74 -28.71
CA ASN A 186 32.08 -19.88 -27.54
C ASN A 186 30.81 -20.20 -26.72
N VAL A 187 30.96 -20.56 -25.47
CA VAL A 187 29.89 -20.91 -24.54
C VAL A 187 29.69 -19.86 -23.41
N SER A 188 30.36 -18.71 -23.55
CA SER A 188 30.39 -17.70 -22.46
C SER A 188 28.99 -17.14 -22.11
N VAL A 189 28.05 -17.12 -23.06
CA VAL A 189 26.69 -16.67 -22.81
C VAL A 189 25.95 -17.69 -21.93
N GLN A 190 26.00 -18.96 -22.32
CA GLN A 190 25.35 -20.05 -21.58
C GLN A 190 25.92 -20.17 -20.16
N GLU A 191 27.25 -20.04 -20.01
CA GLU A 191 27.91 -20.08 -18.70
C GLU A 191 27.50 -18.92 -17.80
N LYS A 192 27.45 -17.68 -18.32
CA LYS A 192 26.99 -16.52 -17.56
C LYS A 192 25.53 -16.61 -17.16
N LEU A 193 24.67 -17.12 -18.05
CA LEU A 193 23.27 -17.37 -17.72
C LEU A 193 23.13 -18.45 -16.65
N LEU A 194 23.88 -19.55 -16.76
CA LEU A 194 23.87 -20.63 -15.78
C LEU A 194 24.34 -20.14 -14.39
N GLU A 195 25.44 -19.40 -14.35
CA GLU A 195 25.98 -18.81 -13.12
C GLU A 195 24.96 -17.90 -12.46
N LYS A 196 24.42 -16.94 -13.24
CA LYS A 196 23.44 -15.97 -12.72
C LYS A 196 22.15 -16.64 -12.25
N THR A 197 21.62 -17.60 -13.05
CA THR A 197 20.38 -18.31 -12.70
C THR A 197 20.59 -19.16 -11.44
N SER A 198 21.74 -19.82 -11.32
CA SER A 198 22.05 -20.64 -10.15
C SER A 198 22.21 -19.81 -8.87
N ALA A 199 22.82 -18.63 -8.96
CA ALA A 199 22.94 -17.70 -7.80
C ALA A 199 21.55 -17.20 -7.38
N LEU A 200 20.74 -16.70 -8.31
CA LEU A 200 19.38 -16.21 -8.00
C LEU A 200 18.46 -17.34 -7.49
N LEU A 201 18.63 -18.56 -7.98
CA LEU A 201 17.89 -19.72 -7.46
C LEU A 201 18.23 -20.01 -6.00
N ALA A 202 19.50 -19.94 -5.62
CA ALA A 202 19.92 -20.11 -4.23
C ALA A 202 19.36 -19.00 -3.34
N GLU A 203 19.48 -17.73 -3.75
CA GLU A 203 18.89 -16.59 -3.04
C GLU A 203 17.37 -16.75 -2.87
N SER A 204 16.67 -17.15 -3.94
CA SER A 204 15.21 -17.39 -3.89
C SER A 204 14.85 -18.48 -2.92
N TYR A 205 15.63 -19.55 -2.84
CA TYR A 205 15.35 -20.66 -1.92
C TYR A 205 15.61 -20.29 -0.45
N GLU A 206 16.64 -19.52 -0.17
CA GLU A 206 16.91 -18.99 1.18
C GLU A 206 15.80 -18.05 1.63
N ALA A 207 15.39 -17.09 0.76
CA ALA A 207 14.31 -16.17 1.05
C ALA A 207 12.96 -16.87 1.20
N LEU A 208 12.69 -17.92 0.42
CA LEU A 208 11.50 -18.76 0.57
C LEU A 208 11.45 -19.46 1.94
N ASN A 209 12.56 -20.01 2.39
CA ASN A 209 12.64 -20.64 3.70
C ASN A 209 12.42 -19.63 4.83
N HIS A 210 13.05 -18.46 4.73
CA HIS A 210 12.84 -17.36 5.67
C HIS A 210 11.38 -16.93 5.73
N LEU A 211 10.73 -16.69 4.56
CA LEU A 211 9.31 -16.33 4.51
C LEU A 211 8.43 -17.42 5.13
N ALA A 212 8.72 -18.70 4.87
CA ALA A 212 7.97 -19.81 5.44
C ALA A 212 8.11 -19.87 6.98
N GLU A 213 9.31 -19.63 7.50
CA GLU A 213 9.58 -19.59 8.93
C GLU A 213 8.83 -18.45 9.62
N VAL A 214 8.98 -17.20 9.14
CA VAL A 214 8.30 -16.06 9.76
C VAL A 214 6.77 -16.12 9.60
N THR A 215 6.27 -16.71 8.52
CA THR A 215 4.82 -16.91 8.33
C THR A 215 4.26 -17.93 9.32
N ALA A 216 5.02 -18.96 9.67
CA ALA A 216 4.61 -19.94 10.68
C ALA A 216 4.52 -19.34 12.10
N GLU A 217 5.27 -18.27 12.39
CA GLU A 217 5.25 -17.59 13.69
C GLU A 217 4.02 -16.70 13.91
N ILE A 218 3.24 -16.41 12.85
CA ILE A 218 2.09 -15.49 12.94
C ILE A 218 1.04 -15.97 13.95
N GLU A 219 0.83 -17.28 14.04
CA GLU A 219 -0.18 -17.87 14.94
C GLU A 219 0.19 -17.73 16.43
N LYS A 220 1.47 -17.42 16.73
CA LYS A 220 1.95 -17.16 18.09
C LYS A 220 1.75 -15.71 18.53
N LYS A 221 1.36 -14.83 17.60
CA LYS A 221 1.09 -13.42 17.88
C LYS A 221 -0.33 -13.21 18.36
N GLU A 222 -0.50 -12.35 19.35
CA GLU A 222 -1.83 -11.94 19.80
C GLU A 222 -2.61 -11.28 18.65
N GLU A 223 -3.91 -11.60 18.57
CA GLU A 223 -4.78 -11.03 17.55
C GLU A 223 -4.91 -9.51 17.71
N GLY A 224 -5.24 -8.83 16.62
CA GLY A 224 -5.37 -7.39 16.61
C GLY A 224 -4.06 -6.65 16.28
N PRO A 225 -3.71 -5.58 17.03
CA PRO A 225 -2.58 -4.70 16.69
C PRO A 225 -1.22 -5.40 16.61
N GLU A 226 -0.93 -6.35 17.51
CA GLU A 226 0.36 -7.05 17.54
C GLU A 226 0.56 -7.89 16.28
N ARG A 227 -0.45 -8.69 15.93
CA ARG A 227 -0.39 -9.55 14.73
C ARG A 227 -0.31 -8.72 13.45
N ALA A 228 -1.10 -7.65 13.35
CA ALA A 228 -1.04 -6.74 12.20
C ALA A 228 0.33 -6.05 12.09
N ARG A 229 0.90 -5.61 13.19
CA ARG A 229 2.26 -5.02 13.23
C ARG A 229 3.32 -6.04 12.82
N TYR A 230 3.23 -7.27 13.28
CA TYR A 230 4.11 -8.35 12.86
C TYR A 230 4.02 -8.62 11.35
N CYS A 231 2.83 -8.60 10.78
CA CYS A 231 2.65 -8.73 9.34
C CYS A 231 3.35 -7.59 8.58
N LEU A 232 3.20 -6.35 9.05
CA LEU A 232 3.82 -5.19 8.43
C LEU A 232 5.34 -5.20 8.53
N ASP A 233 5.88 -5.45 9.73
CA ASP A 233 7.29 -5.23 10.03
C ASP A 233 8.17 -6.46 9.73
N VAL A 234 7.59 -7.64 9.63
CA VAL A 234 8.33 -8.90 9.45
C VAL A 234 7.91 -9.63 8.18
N ILE A 235 6.60 -9.92 8.01
CA ILE A 235 6.16 -10.76 6.89
C ILE A 235 6.28 -9.99 5.55
N MET A 236 5.83 -8.75 5.46
CA MET A 236 5.93 -7.98 4.23
C MET A 236 7.37 -7.76 3.74
N PRO A 237 8.36 -7.44 4.61
CA PRO A 237 9.76 -7.43 4.20
C PRO A 237 10.25 -8.78 3.68
N ALA A 238 9.92 -9.89 4.35
CA ALA A 238 10.29 -11.23 3.88
C ALA A 238 9.64 -11.61 2.54
N MET A 239 8.39 -11.18 2.30
CA MET A 239 7.75 -11.30 0.97
C MET A 239 8.54 -10.53 -0.11
N THR A 240 9.00 -9.33 0.21
CA THR A 240 9.81 -8.50 -0.70
C THR A 240 11.18 -9.15 -0.97
N GLU A 241 11.79 -9.73 0.07
CA GLU A 241 13.06 -10.45 -0.02
C GLU A 241 12.95 -11.64 -0.99
N LEU A 242 11.90 -12.44 -0.90
CA LEU A 242 11.63 -13.53 -1.85
C LEU A 242 11.36 -13.00 -3.26
N ARG A 243 10.58 -11.95 -3.39
CA ARG A 243 10.18 -11.40 -4.69
C ARG A 243 11.37 -10.87 -5.49
N THR A 244 12.33 -10.24 -4.83
CA THR A 244 13.47 -9.61 -5.51
C THR A 244 14.25 -10.56 -6.43
N PRO A 245 14.77 -11.70 -5.96
CA PRO A 245 15.47 -12.66 -6.83
C PRO A 245 14.52 -13.35 -7.82
N VAL A 246 13.25 -13.58 -7.46
CA VAL A 246 12.26 -14.20 -8.35
C VAL A 246 11.93 -13.28 -9.52
N ASP A 247 11.72 -11.99 -9.31
CA ASP A 247 11.50 -11.00 -10.39
C ASP A 247 12.75 -10.91 -11.32
N ALA A 248 13.95 -11.06 -10.75
CA ALA A 248 15.18 -11.12 -11.56
C ALA A 248 15.30 -12.42 -12.38
N LEU A 249 14.81 -13.55 -11.87
CA LEU A 249 14.73 -14.83 -12.59
C LEU A 249 13.72 -14.77 -13.74
N GLU A 250 12.57 -14.13 -13.54
CA GLU A 250 11.56 -13.94 -14.58
C GLU A 250 12.13 -13.29 -15.84
N MET A 251 13.07 -12.36 -15.66
CA MET A 251 13.71 -11.64 -16.78
C MET A 251 14.69 -12.48 -17.60
N ILE A 252 15.11 -13.66 -17.13
CA ILE A 252 16.15 -14.47 -17.75
C ILE A 252 15.75 -15.91 -18.05
N VAL A 253 14.73 -16.44 -17.36
CA VAL A 253 14.21 -17.80 -17.62
C VAL A 253 13.42 -17.80 -18.92
N ASP A 254 13.53 -18.89 -19.66
CA ASP A 254 12.77 -19.10 -20.89
C ASP A 254 11.26 -18.94 -20.64
N LYS A 255 10.58 -18.18 -21.52
CA LYS A 255 9.15 -17.90 -21.40
C LYS A 255 8.30 -19.18 -21.34
N GLU A 256 8.67 -20.22 -22.10
CA GLU A 256 7.91 -21.47 -22.13
C GLU A 256 8.09 -22.30 -20.84
N MET A 257 9.16 -22.02 -20.10
CA MET A 257 9.45 -22.66 -18.81
C MET A 257 8.97 -21.85 -17.61
N TRP A 258 8.77 -20.54 -17.80
CA TRP A 258 8.30 -19.67 -16.73
C TRP A 258 6.82 -19.92 -16.43
N PRO A 259 6.44 -20.22 -15.17
CA PRO A 259 5.10 -20.71 -14.85
C PRO A 259 4.04 -19.61 -14.76
N MET A 260 4.44 -18.32 -14.82
CA MET A 260 3.53 -17.21 -14.75
C MET A 260 3.14 -16.70 -16.14
N PRO A 261 1.87 -16.29 -16.34
CA PRO A 261 1.45 -15.69 -17.59
C PRO A 261 2.10 -14.32 -17.79
N SER A 262 2.56 -14.05 -19.01
CA SER A 262 2.97 -12.70 -19.40
C SER A 262 1.74 -11.81 -19.69
N TYR A 263 1.95 -10.49 -19.77
CA TYR A 263 0.89 -9.58 -20.22
C TYR A 263 0.34 -9.95 -21.59
N GLY A 264 1.19 -10.46 -22.49
CA GLY A 264 0.75 -10.96 -23.80
C GLY A 264 -0.21 -12.13 -23.66
N ASP A 265 0.06 -13.06 -22.76
CA ASP A 265 -0.81 -14.22 -22.52
C ASP A 265 -2.17 -13.79 -21.93
N LEU A 266 -2.17 -12.79 -21.01
CA LEU A 266 -3.40 -12.28 -20.40
C LEU A 266 -4.25 -11.41 -21.34
N MET A 267 -3.62 -10.65 -22.23
CA MET A 267 -4.32 -9.73 -23.14
C MET A 267 -4.89 -10.44 -24.39
N PHE A 268 -4.34 -11.58 -24.77
CA PHE A 268 -4.69 -12.30 -26.00
C PHE A 268 -5.17 -13.73 -25.73
N ILE A 269 -5.85 -13.94 -24.60
CA ILE A 269 -6.59 -15.19 -24.35
C ILE A 269 -7.79 -15.20 -25.33
N LEU A 270 -7.69 -16.03 -26.36
CA LEU A 270 -8.76 -16.32 -27.31
C LEU A 270 -9.42 -17.64 -26.96
#